data_2a2e4f069e6e337fe354b59c33bebde1
#
_entry.id   2a2e4f069e6e337fe354b59c33bebde1
#
_cell.length_a   1.000
_cell.length_b   1.000
_cell.length_c   1.000
_cell.angle_alpha   90.00
_cell.angle_beta   90.00
_cell.angle_gamma   90.00
#
_symmetry.space_group_name_H-M   'P 1'
#
loop_
_entity.id
_entity.type
_entity.pdbx_description
1 polymer ?
#
loop_
_entity_poly.entity_id
_entity_poly.type
_entity_poly.pdbx_seq_one_letter_code
_entity_poly.pdbx_strand_id
1 'polypeptide(L)'
;MLQGSVPQRARSLLHRRRWRRIATRMRRCWHNPTVDDHSCPRTCKPVHHALARHIRRLARAPALLLALLLVSGAVTAANDQLKLSVRGLDQEARRNVLAHLGSIDARLADQQPRLHRVVERALRAALRPLGYYEATFTLERGDGVLRIVVQRGQRVLFAAPRIVVDEPAASLAAIRKLVQATPIRAGKPLSHAVFDDFREELLRACRRYGFFDSAYRRSELRIDPAAHSAVADLEIACGRRYRFGEIRVSGSRVNDDLLLALAPFATGEPFDNTLVTRFERALRDTGYFREIALRVDPGEDARVAVTVLAEDVNTTRYEIGAGFSTDSSLRLRFNRDTPRVNARGHALRIESELSDPRQSVEASYRIPHHHPLDDYFELIGGLRGTHVQDTKTVVVTSGLRHVLKVFDDWSLNYGSTLELERFTVGAARQKDAAYLLPGISISRTRVDSGIDPLRGTSWFASLDFSDPALGSPTDFLRLRARGKWLFGLADDNTTILGRIEVGTLFTHDFTAIPASLRFAAGGDNSVRGFDFESLGPRDASGQLTGGSRLAVGSVEISRRVLPRWRLAAFTDAGSAFRGGDEEFHQSVGAGIRWLSPVGQVRVDLAFPVNDSRHSGFRLHVSMGPPL
;
A
#
# COMPACT_ATOMS: atom_id res chain seq x y z
N MET A 1 13.74 56.43 8.42
CA MET A 1 14.80 55.91 9.32
C MET A 1 15.18 54.53 8.83
N LEU A 2 16.39 54.44 8.36
CA LEU A 2 17.04 53.27 7.78
C LEU A 2 17.36 52.22 8.85
N GLN A 3 17.11 50.94 8.59
CA GLN A 3 17.95 49.85 9.07
C GLN A 3 17.86 48.67 8.08
N GLY A 4 19.01 48.40 7.44
CA GLY A 4 19.18 47.38 6.45
C GLY A 4 19.47 45.99 7.05
N SER A 5 18.97 44.96 6.41
CA SER A 5 19.28 43.57 6.69
C SER A 5 20.27 43.05 5.64
N VAL A 6 21.42 42.55 6.11
CA VAL A 6 22.50 41.92 5.32
C VAL A 6 22.12 40.47 4.96
N PRO A 7 22.34 39.99 3.71
CA PRO A 7 21.91 38.68 3.31
C PRO A 7 22.90 37.54 3.66
N GLN A 8 22.35 36.45 4.15
CA GLN A 8 23.00 35.21 4.59
C GLN A 8 23.60 34.31 3.45
N ARG A 9 24.04 34.87 2.33
CA ARG A 9 24.53 34.07 1.18
C ARG A 9 26.05 33.86 1.08
N ALA A 10 26.85 34.32 2.04
CA ALA A 10 28.31 34.27 1.92
C ALA A 10 29.01 33.08 2.62
N ARG A 11 28.33 32.25 3.41
CA ARG A 11 28.98 31.14 4.17
C ARG A 11 28.94 29.76 3.50
N SER A 12 28.16 29.54 2.45
CA SER A 12 28.02 28.21 1.83
C SER A 12 29.01 27.91 0.68
N LEU A 13 29.70 28.90 0.15
CA LEU A 13 30.59 28.73 -1.02
C LEU A 13 32.04 28.33 -0.67
N LEU A 14 32.50 28.60 0.56
CA LEU A 14 33.86 28.24 1.02
C LEU A 14 33.99 26.76 1.42
N HIS A 15 32.90 26.11 1.83
CA HIS A 15 32.92 24.67 2.21
C HIS A 15 32.89 23.74 0.99
N ARG A 16 32.31 24.14 -0.14
CA ARG A 16 32.21 23.29 -1.35
C ARG A 16 33.53 23.23 -2.18
N ARG A 17 34.38 24.22 -2.07
CA ARG A 17 35.70 24.23 -2.79
C ARG A 17 36.75 23.36 -2.11
N ARG A 18 36.65 23.09 -0.82
CA ARG A 18 37.60 22.26 -0.06
C ARG A 18 37.38 20.75 -0.30
N TRP A 19 36.14 20.33 -0.48
CA TRP A 19 35.77 18.92 -0.73
C TRP A 19 36.06 18.47 -2.18
N ARG A 20 35.95 19.35 -3.15
CA ARG A 20 36.26 18.99 -4.54
C ARG A 20 37.78 18.75 -4.76
N ARG A 21 38.66 19.37 -4.04
CA ARG A 21 40.11 19.11 -4.12
C ARG A 21 40.53 17.80 -3.44
N ILE A 22 39.80 17.32 -2.47
CA ILE A 22 40.05 16.03 -1.80
C ILE A 22 39.54 14.88 -2.67
N ALA A 23 38.37 14.98 -3.28
CA ALA A 23 37.80 13.97 -4.16
C ALA A 23 38.60 13.75 -5.46
N THR A 24 39.25 14.80 -6.02
CA THR A 24 40.07 14.69 -7.24
C THR A 24 41.41 14.04 -6.96
N ARG A 25 41.93 14.12 -5.72
CA ARG A 25 43.17 13.44 -5.33
C ARG A 25 42.98 11.96 -5.00
N MET A 26 41.81 11.55 -4.50
CA MET A 26 41.53 10.15 -4.23
C MET A 26 41.26 9.32 -5.49
N ARG A 27 40.81 9.91 -6.60
CA ARG A 27 40.60 9.20 -7.87
C ARG A 27 41.87 8.77 -8.60
N ARG A 28 43.04 9.33 -8.27
CA ARG A 28 44.31 8.97 -8.95
C ARG A 28 45.02 7.76 -8.32
N CYS A 29 44.63 7.29 -7.16
CA CYS A 29 45.26 6.14 -6.49
C CYS A 29 44.54 4.79 -6.69
N TRP A 30 43.39 4.77 -7.40
CA TRP A 30 42.60 3.55 -7.52
C TRP A 30 42.55 2.92 -8.92
N HIS A 31 43.34 3.38 -9.86
CA HIS A 31 43.27 2.91 -11.25
C HIS A 31 44.58 2.45 -11.88
N ASN A 32 45.54 1.92 -11.09
CA ASN A 32 46.68 1.22 -11.72
C ASN A 32 47.23 0.10 -10.80
N PRO A 33 46.99 -1.20 -11.10
CA PRO A 33 47.47 -2.33 -10.29
C PRO A 33 48.86 -2.85 -10.63
N THR A 34 49.72 -2.10 -11.30
CA THR A 34 51.09 -2.53 -11.66
C THR A 34 52.07 -1.41 -11.45
N VAL A 35 52.48 -1.14 -10.20
CA VAL A 35 53.71 -0.38 -9.93
C VAL A 35 54.32 -0.89 -8.61
N ASP A 36 55.56 -1.31 -8.68
CA ASP A 36 56.37 -1.85 -7.59
C ASP A 36 56.55 -0.90 -6.40
N ASP A 37 56.77 -1.49 -5.25
CA ASP A 37 56.71 -0.97 -3.87
C ASP A 37 57.84 0.03 -3.48
N HIS A 38 58.58 0.61 -4.42
CA HIS A 38 59.78 1.43 -4.10
C HIS A 38 59.71 2.92 -4.52
N SER A 39 58.57 3.43 -4.94
CA SER A 39 58.46 4.82 -5.39
C SER A 39 57.36 5.67 -4.73
N CYS A 40 57.09 5.48 -3.46
CA CYS A 40 56.15 6.35 -2.74
C CYS A 40 56.88 7.46 -1.97
N PRO A 41 56.63 8.75 -2.24
CA PRO A 41 57.29 9.84 -1.53
C PRO A 41 56.92 9.91 -0.06
N ARG A 42 57.91 10.24 0.79
CA ARG A 42 57.90 10.31 2.26
C ARG A 42 56.84 11.23 2.92
N THR A 43 55.77 11.65 2.26
CA THR A 43 54.78 12.61 2.75
C THR A 43 53.47 11.99 3.26
N CYS A 44 53.33 10.67 3.26
CA CYS A 44 52.09 10.03 3.75
C CYS A 44 52.10 9.54 5.24
N LYS A 45 53.22 9.71 5.95
CA LYS A 45 53.33 9.21 7.34
C LYS A 45 52.73 10.08 8.48
N PRO A 46 52.37 11.38 8.34
CA PRO A 46 51.83 12.12 9.49
C PRO A 46 50.33 11.99 9.71
N VAL A 47 49.53 11.36 8.82
CA VAL A 47 48.05 11.33 8.97
C VAL A 47 47.61 10.24 9.94
N HIS A 48 48.32 9.12 10.05
CA HIS A 48 47.96 8.05 11.00
C HIS A 48 48.23 8.40 12.47
N HIS A 49 49.22 9.21 12.75
CA HIS A 49 49.52 9.63 14.14
C HIS A 49 48.62 10.74 14.67
N ALA A 50 48.00 11.55 13.80
CA ALA A 50 47.05 12.59 14.20
C ALA A 50 45.69 11.99 14.57
N LEU A 51 45.24 10.98 13.84
CA LEU A 51 43.97 10.29 14.12
C LEU A 51 44.02 9.50 15.43
N ALA A 52 45.15 8.83 15.72
CA ALA A 52 45.35 8.08 16.96
C ALA A 52 45.41 8.99 18.22
N ARG A 53 45.88 10.22 18.10
CA ARG A 53 45.89 11.21 19.21
C ARG A 53 44.51 11.85 19.45
N HIS A 54 43.67 12.00 18.43
CA HIS A 54 42.30 12.48 18.58
C HIS A 54 41.39 11.45 19.22
N ILE A 55 41.53 10.16 18.88
CA ILE A 55 40.76 9.07 19.50
C ILE A 55 41.15 8.88 20.97
N ARG A 56 42.42 9.07 21.37
CA ARG A 56 42.84 9.02 22.78
C ARG A 56 42.41 10.23 23.61
N ARG A 57 42.08 11.38 22.99
CA ARG A 57 41.49 12.54 23.71
C ARG A 57 39.99 12.43 23.89
N LEU A 58 39.28 11.72 23.01
CA LEU A 58 37.84 11.43 23.14
C LEU A 58 37.54 10.32 24.16
N ALA A 59 38.50 9.44 24.49
CA ALA A 59 38.32 8.41 25.51
C ALA A 59 38.51 8.91 26.97
N ARG A 60 38.91 10.18 27.19
CA ARG A 60 39.03 10.79 28.54
C ARG A 60 37.86 11.71 28.91
N ALA A 61 36.94 11.97 27.99
CA ALA A 61 35.76 12.80 28.23
C ALA A 61 34.66 12.14 29.09
N PRO A 62 34.43 10.81 29.06
CA PRO A 62 33.36 10.23 29.87
C PRO A 62 33.66 10.20 31.39
N ALA A 63 34.94 10.21 31.80
CA ALA A 63 35.29 10.21 33.23
C ALA A 63 35.05 11.60 33.91
N LEU A 64 35.19 12.70 33.18
CA LEU A 64 34.90 14.04 33.68
C LEU A 64 33.39 14.36 33.67
N LEU A 65 32.64 13.79 32.69
CA LEU A 65 31.18 13.91 32.70
C LEU A 65 30.53 13.05 33.79
N LEU A 66 31.11 11.91 34.11
CA LEU A 66 30.64 11.04 35.21
C LEU A 66 30.97 11.68 36.58
N ALA A 67 32.10 12.40 36.70
CA ALA A 67 32.45 13.12 37.93
C ALA A 67 31.61 14.39 38.12
N LEU A 68 31.20 15.08 37.05
CA LEU A 68 30.24 16.20 37.12
C LEU A 68 28.81 15.73 37.39
N LEU A 69 28.43 14.53 36.99
CA LEU A 69 27.14 13.92 37.31
C LEU A 69 27.06 13.39 38.74
N LEU A 70 28.20 13.10 39.37
CA LEU A 70 28.25 12.66 40.77
C LEU A 70 28.36 13.82 41.78
N VAL A 71 28.65 15.07 41.33
CA VAL A 71 28.64 16.29 42.17
C VAL A 71 27.34 17.07 41.96
N SER A 72 26.51 16.78 40.96
CA SER A 72 25.10 17.14 41.02
C SER A 72 24.49 16.32 42.15
N GLY A 73 24.81 16.70 43.38
CA GLY A 73 24.06 16.27 44.55
C GLY A 73 22.60 16.48 44.17
N ALA A 74 21.88 15.36 43.91
CA ALA A 74 20.46 15.36 43.84
C ALA A 74 19.98 16.10 45.11
N VAL A 75 19.64 17.36 44.92
CA VAL A 75 18.53 17.91 45.66
C VAL A 75 17.37 17.08 45.12
N THR A 76 17.22 15.90 45.66
CA THR A 76 15.93 15.23 45.73
C THR A 76 15.09 16.21 46.51
N ALA A 77 14.47 17.17 45.80
CA ALA A 77 13.20 17.70 46.28
C ALA A 77 12.41 16.41 46.53
N ALA A 78 12.29 16.04 47.78
CA ALA A 78 11.45 14.94 48.20
C ALA A 78 10.12 15.25 47.50
N ASN A 79 9.76 14.39 46.52
CA ASN A 79 8.55 14.57 45.76
C ASN A 79 7.46 14.23 46.79
N ASP A 80 7.05 15.25 47.55
CA ASP A 80 6.11 15.16 48.65
C ASP A 80 4.68 14.88 48.13
N GLN A 81 4.63 14.19 46.94
CA GLN A 81 3.42 13.79 46.27
C GLN A 81 2.90 12.48 46.85
N LEU A 82 1.67 12.54 47.32
CA LEU A 82 0.98 11.34 47.81
C LEU A 82 0.61 10.39 46.64
N LYS A 83 0.78 9.12 46.88
CA LYS A 83 0.27 8.09 45.96
C LYS A 83 -1.28 8.08 46.02
N LEU A 84 -1.93 8.27 44.88
CA LEU A 84 -3.38 8.32 44.81
C LEU A 84 -3.96 6.91 44.54
N SER A 85 -4.97 6.52 45.27
CA SER A 85 -5.72 5.28 45.10
C SER A 85 -7.22 5.60 45.04
N VAL A 86 -7.85 5.35 43.90
CA VAL A 86 -9.29 5.56 43.70
C VAL A 86 -9.98 4.20 43.66
N ARG A 87 -11.02 4.01 44.51
CA ARG A 87 -11.83 2.81 44.61
C ARG A 87 -13.33 3.08 44.35
N GLY A 88 -14.11 2.06 44.03
CA GLY A 88 -15.54 2.18 43.76
C GLY A 88 -15.91 2.56 42.34
N LEU A 89 -14.93 2.65 41.42
CA LEU A 89 -15.10 3.00 40.02
C LEU A 89 -14.62 1.86 39.10
N ASP A 90 -15.22 1.75 37.91
CA ASP A 90 -14.70 0.94 36.83
C ASP A 90 -13.38 1.53 36.26
N GLN A 91 -12.75 0.84 35.35
CA GLN A 91 -11.43 1.20 34.84
C GLN A 91 -11.44 2.55 34.07
N GLU A 92 -12.50 2.84 33.32
CA GLU A 92 -12.65 4.07 32.55
C GLU A 92 -12.83 5.27 33.46
N ALA A 93 -13.82 5.23 34.34
CA ALA A 93 -14.11 6.29 35.30
C ALA A 93 -12.92 6.53 36.24
N ARG A 94 -12.23 5.49 36.66
CA ARG A 94 -11.01 5.62 37.50
C ARG A 94 -9.89 6.36 36.79
N ARG A 95 -9.61 6.01 35.52
CA ARG A 95 -8.60 6.70 34.72
C ARG A 95 -8.94 8.18 34.54
N ASN A 96 -10.22 8.46 34.27
CA ASN A 96 -10.69 9.83 34.10
C ASN A 96 -10.56 10.65 35.40
N VAL A 97 -10.94 10.09 36.55
CA VAL A 97 -10.78 10.73 37.85
C VAL A 97 -9.30 11.00 38.16
N LEU A 98 -8.41 10.04 37.94
CA LEU A 98 -6.98 10.22 38.17
C LEU A 98 -6.38 11.30 37.27
N ALA A 99 -6.82 11.38 36.01
CA ALA A 99 -6.40 12.43 35.08
C ALA A 99 -6.81 13.85 35.57
N HIS A 100 -8.01 13.99 36.11
CA HIS A 100 -8.51 15.27 36.64
C HIS A 100 -7.95 15.63 38.01
N LEU A 101 -7.57 14.65 38.83
CA LEU A 101 -6.92 14.90 40.12
C LEU A 101 -5.49 15.37 39.97
N GLY A 102 -4.77 14.90 38.92
CA GLY A 102 -3.35 15.16 38.76
C GLY A 102 -2.53 14.64 39.94
N SER A 103 -1.50 15.42 40.35
CA SER A 103 -0.69 15.15 41.53
C SER A 103 -1.21 15.96 42.73
N ILE A 104 -1.32 15.35 43.89
CA ILE A 104 -1.67 15.99 45.14
C ILE A 104 -0.45 16.03 46.05
N ASP A 105 -0.04 17.24 46.43
CA ASP A 105 1.03 17.52 47.40
C ASP A 105 0.59 17.12 48.83
N ALA A 106 1.50 16.55 49.62
CA ALA A 106 1.26 16.19 51.01
C ALA A 106 0.78 17.38 51.85
N ARG A 107 1.29 18.61 51.59
CA ARG A 107 0.85 19.84 52.24
C ARG A 107 -0.62 20.20 52.00
N LEU A 108 -1.12 19.89 50.78
CA LEU A 108 -2.53 20.04 50.46
C LEU A 108 -3.37 19.02 51.22
N ALA A 109 -2.84 17.81 51.40
CA ALA A 109 -3.52 16.74 52.12
C ALA A 109 -3.71 17.05 53.63
N ASP A 110 -2.88 17.89 54.20
CA ASP A 110 -3.03 18.38 55.61
C ASP A 110 -4.15 19.41 55.75
N GLN A 111 -4.58 20.06 54.68
CA GLN A 111 -5.64 21.07 54.65
C GLN A 111 -7.00 20.40 54.25
N GLN A 112 -7.58 19.65 55.17
CA GLN A 112 -8.79 18.85 54.93
C GLN A 112 -9.90 19.59 54.15
N PRO A 113 -10.35 20.81 54.49
CA PRO A 113 -11.42 21.49 53.76
C PRO A 113 -11.02 21.87 52.31
N ARG A 114 -9.72 22.13 52.08
CA ARG A 114 -9.20 22.49 50.76
C ARG A 114 -9.03 21.23 49.89
N LEU A 115 -8.50 20.17 50.46
CA LEU A 115 -8.40 18.88 49.82
C LEU A 115 -9.76 18.37 49.38
N HIS A 116 -10.78 18.42 50.26
CA HIS A 116 -12.13 17.98 49.94
C HIS A 116 -12.69 18.73 48.71
N ARG A 117 -12.55 20.06 48.65
CA ARG A 117 -13.01 20.87 47.51
C ARG A 117 -12.25 20.54 46.21
N VAL A 118 -10.94 20.26 46.28
CA VAL A 118 -10.14 19.86 45.10
C VAL A 118 -10.60 18.50 44.56
N VAL A 119 -10.74 17.50 45.44
CA VAL A 119 -11.20 16.16 45.07
C VAL A 119 -12.63 16.21 44.54
N GLU A 120 -13.53 16.95 45.22
CA GLU A 120 -14.92 17.09 44.77
C GLU A 120 -15.01 17.71 43.37
N ARG A 121 -14.25 18.75 43.10
CA ARG A 121 -14.19 19.40 41.78
C ARG A 121 -13.69 18.42 40.71
N ALA A 122 -12.62 17.69 40.99
CA ALA A 122 -12.05 16.71 40.09
C ALA A 122 -13.00 15.56 39.82
N LEU A 123 -13.66 15.03 40.85
CA LEU A 123 -14.68 14.00 40.71
C LEU A 123 -15.89 14.47 39.90
N ARG A 124 -16.41 15.67 40.15
CA ARG A 124 -17.49 16.25 39.35
C ARG A 124 -17.09 16.42 37.89
N ALA A 125 -15.91 16.93 37.61
CA ALA A 125 -15.39 17.12 36.25
C ALA A 125 -15.21 15.79 35.54
N ALA A 126 -14.75 14.75 36.23
CA ALA A 126 -14.48 13.44 35.66
C ALA A 126 -15.73 12.57 35.49
N LEU A 127 -16.70 12.64 36.41
CA LEU A 127 -17.80 11.68 36.47
C LEU A 127 -19.10 12.19 35.84
N ARG A 128 -19.38 13.50 35.89
CA ARG A 128 -20.58 14.06 35.25
C ARG A 128 -20.64 13.80 33.73
N PRO A 129 -19.54 13.95 32.97
CA PRO A 129 -19.56 13.61 31.54
C PRO A 129 -19.86 12.13 31.25
N LEU A 130 -19.66 11.24 32.24
CA LEU A 130 -19.98 9.82 32.16
C LEU A 130 -21.38 9.48 32.69
N GLY A 131 -22.17 10.50 33.09
CA GLY A 131 -23.53 10.35 33.55
C GLY A 131 -23.71 10.14 35.08
N TYR A 132 -22.65 10.31 35.87
CA TYR A 132 -22.73 10.20 37.34
C TYR A 132 -22.79 11.59 37.98
N TYR A 133 -23.98 12.04 38.33
CA TYR A 133 -24.23 13.38 38.88
C TYR A 133 -24.30 13.40 40.40
N GLU A 134 -24.62 12.27 41.02
CA GLU A 134 -24.82 12.12 42.47
C GLU A 134 -23.67 11.37 43.15
N ALA A 135 -22.49 11.40 42.53
CA ALA A 135 -21.33 10.72 43.10
C ALA A 135 -20.87 11.39 44.39
N THR A 136 -20.74 10.60 45.46
CA THR A 136 -20.19 10.98 46.76
C THR A 136 -18.85 10.28 46.99
N PHE A 137 -18.06 10.76 47.94
CA PHE A 137 -16.77 10.18 48.24
C PHE A 137 -16.37 10.34 49.72
N THR A 138 -15.49 9.46 50.15
CA THR A 138 -14.80 9.54 51.42
C THR A 138 -13.28 9.54 51.20
N LEU A 139 -12.53 10.26 52.06
CA LEU A 139 -11.10 10.33 52.01
C LEU A 139 -10.48 9.58 53.18
N GLU A 140 -9.58 8.65 52.89
CA GLU A 140 -8.79 7.93 53.88
C GLU A 140 -7.31 8.19 53.60
N ARG A 141 -6.53 8.56 54.64
CA ARG A 141 -5.10 8.77 54.54
C ARG A 141 -4.35 7.75 55.38
N GLY A 142 -3.33 7.10 54.81
CA GLY A 142 -2.46 6.16 55.49
C GLY A 142 -1.24 5.82 54.63
N ASP A 143 -0.10 5.64 55.28
CA ASP A 143 1.15 5.12 54.67
C ASP A 143 1.60 5.83 53.36
N GLY A 144 1.50 7.16 53.31
CA GLY A 144 1.86 7.95 52.14
C GLY A 144 0.88 7.78 50.94
N VAL A 145 -0.28 7.18 51.17
CA VAL A 145 -1.34 6.99 50.16
C VAL A 145 -2.58 7.77 50.55
N LEU A 146 -3.11 8.56 49.62
CA LEU A 146 -4.46 9.12 49.71
C LEU A 146 -5.45 8.20 48.99
N ARG A 147 -6.31 7.56 49.77
CA ARG A 147 -7.36 6.69 49.24
C ARG A 147 -8.66 7.47 49.14
N ILE A 148 -9.23 7.50 47.93
CA ILE A 148 -10.51 8.13 47.62
C ILE A 148 -11.49 7.01 47.32
N VAL A 149 -12.45 6.80 48.18
CA VAL A 149 -13.52 5.78 47.98
C VAL A 149 -14.76 6.49 47.45
N VAL A 150 -15.12 6.18 46.22
CA VAL A 150 -16.22 6.82 45.49
C VAL A 150 -17.44 5.94 45.46
N GLN A 151 -18.59 6.49 45.84
CA GLN A 151 -19.90 5.94 45.62
C GLN A 151 -20.51 6.66 44.41
N ARG A 152 -20.70 5.94 43.29
CA ARG A 152 -21.07 6.52 42.00
C ARG A 152 -22.45 7.14 41.94
N GLY A 153 -23.37 6.65 42.75
CA GLY A 153 -24.80 6.94 42.60
C GLY A 153 -25.41 6.27 41.36
N GLN A 154 -26.63 6.61 41.07
CA GLN A 154 -27.33 6.10 39.89
C GLN A 154 -26.87 6.83 38.63
N ARG A 155 -26.68 6.06 37.55
CA ARG A 155 -26.22 6.64 36.27
C ARG A 155 -27.42 7.22 35.52
N VAL A 156 -27.29 8.44 35.05
CA VAL A 156 -28.26 9.07 34.15
C VAL A 156 -28.27 8.34 32.80
N LEU A 157 -29.44 8.09 32.27
CA LEU A 157 -29.68 7.44 31.00
C LEU A 157 -30.22 8.44 29.97
N PHE A 158 -29.92 8.24 28.69
CA PHE A 158 -30.60 8.97 27.63
C PHE A 158 -32.07 8.61 27.57
N ALA A 159 -32.93 9.62 27.48
CA ALA A 159 -34.29 9.51 26.98
C ALA A 159 -34.29 9.52 25.44
N ALA A 160 -35.46 9.43 24.82
CA ALA A 160 -35.60 9.53 23.37
C ALA A 160 -35.06 10.88 22.88
N PRO A 161 -34.05 10.90 21.95
CA PRO A 161 -33.49 12.13 21.45
C PRO A 161 -34.46 12.83 20.48
N ARG A 162 -34.44 14.15 20.44
CA ARG A 162 -35.05 14.94 19.38
C ARG A 162 -33.96 15.38 18.42
N ILE A 163 -33.93 14.83 17.21
CA ILE A 163 -32.95 15.18 16.17
C ILE A 163 -33.74 15.64 14.95
N VAL A 164 -33.61 16.93 14.63
CA VAL A 164 -34.31 17.57 13.49
C VAL A 164 -33.28 18.10 12.52
N VAL A 165 -33.40 17.68 11.27
CA VAL A 165 -32.60 18.18 10.16
C VAL A 165 -33.58 18.82 9.16
N ASP A 166 -33.30 20.04 8.69
CA ASP A 166 -34.17 20.71 7.73
C ASP A 166 -33.98 20.18 6.30
N GLU A 167 -34.94 20.50 5.44
CA GLU A 167 -34.84 20.23 4.00
C GLU A 167 -33.92 21.28 3.33
N PRO A 168 -33.20 20.90 2.26
CA PRO A 168 -33.24 19.60 1.57
C PRO A 168 -32.28 18.54 2.12
N ALA A 169 -31.57 18.78 3.22
CA ALA A 169 -30.58 17.85 3.75
C ALA A 169 -31.23 16.56 4.32
N ALA A 170 -32.40 16.67 4.94
CA ALA A 170 -33.11 15.53 5.52
C ALA A 170 -33.49 14.47 4.46
N SER A 171 -33.74 14.86 3.22
CA SER A 171 -34.05 13.92 2.13
C SER A 171 -32.83 13.17 1.59
N LEU A 172 -31.58 13.58 1.91
CA LEU A 172 -30.39 12.84 1.52
C LEU A 172 -30.28 11.50 2.27
N ALA A 173 -30.18 10.41 1.50
CA ALA A 173 -30.11 9.06 2.07
C ALA A 173 -28.96 8.87 3.09
N ALA A 174 -27.82 9.50 2.85
CA ALA A 174 -26.66 9.43 3.75
C ALA A 174 -26.91 10.12 5.10
N ILE A 175 -27.51 11.32 5.08
CA ILE A 175 -27.84 12.07 6.31
C ILE A 175 -28.95 11.35 7.06
N ARG A 176 -29.99 10.89 6.37
CA ARG A 176 -31.07 10.11 6.96
C ARG A 176 -30.57 8.83 7.65
N LYS A 177 -29.67 8.09 6.97
CA LYS A 177 -29.04 6.90 7.55
C LYS A 177 -28.22 7.22 8.80
N LEU A 178 -27.48 8.35 8.79
CA LEU A 178 -26.71 8.81 9.94
C LEU A 178 -27.63 9.11 11.15
N VAL A 179 -28.72 9.83 10.93
CA VAL A 179 -29.71 10.17 11.96
C VAL A 179 -30.37 8.89 12.52
N GLN A 180 -30.75 7.95 11.65
CA GLN A 180 -31.34 6.66 12.07
C GLN A 180 -30.34 5.78 12.85
N ALA A 181 -29.06 5.87 12.54
CA ALA A 181 -27.98 5.12 13.19
C ALA A 181 -27.43 5.83 14.44
N THR A 182 -28.07 6.90 14.92
CA THR A 182 -27.60 7.66 16.08
C THR A 182 -27.22 6.75 17.25
N PRO A 183 -26.06 6.96 17.91
CA PRO A 183 -25.70 6.25 19.12
C PRO A 183 -26.50 6.70 20.34
N ILE A 184 -27.14 7.88 20.26
CA ILE A 184 -27.98 8.45 21.32
C ILE A 184 -29.33 7.76 21.28
N ARG A 185 -29.56 6.81 22.19
CA ARG A 185 -30.81 6.02 22.24
C ARG A 185 -31.37 5.96 23.65
N ALA A 186 -32.68 5.97 23.77
CA ALA A 186 -33.35 5.80 25.06
C ALA A 186 -32.84 4.56 25.80
N GLY A 187 -32.60 4.70 27.10
CA GLY A 187 -32.07 3.65 27.97
C GLY A 187 -30.58 3.41 27.90
N LYS A 188 -29.84 4.05 26.99
CA LYS A 188 -28.37 4.00 26.96
C LYS A 188 -27.77 4.94 28.00
N PRO A 189 -26.63 4.56 28.61
CA PRO A 189 -25.94 5.42 29.56
C PRO A 189 -25.54 6.78 28.97
N LEU A 190 -25.79 7.85 29.71
CA LEU A 190 -25.34 9.19 29.29
C LEU A 190 -23.83 9.23 29.15
N SER A 191 -23.38 9.79 28.05
CA SER A 191 -21.99 10.19 27.79
C SER A 191 -21.99 11.52 27.02
N HIS A 192 -21.33 12.55 27.56
CA HIS A 192 -21.18 13.83 26.86
C HIS A 192 -20.38 13.66 25.58
N ALA A 193 -19.35 12.80 25.61
CA ALA A 193 -18.55 12.53 24.41
C ALA A 193 -19.41 11.96 23.26
N VAL A 194 -20.31 11.03 23.55
CA VAL A 194 -21.23 10.45 22.53
C VAL A 194 -22.14 11.54 21.94
N PHE A 195 -22.62 12.46 22.77
CA PHE A 195 -23.44 13.59 22.31
C PHE A 195 -22.62 14.56 21.43
N ASP A 196 -21.44 14.97 21.90
CA ASP A 196 -20.60 15.91 21.17
C ASP A 196 -20.06 15.32 19.87
N ASP A 197 -19.60 14.07 19.87
CA ASP A 197 -19.12 13.36 18.68
C ASP A 197 -20.23 13.26 17.61
N PHE A 198 -21.45 12.87 18.00
CA PHE A 198 -22.57 12.78 17.08
C PHE A 198 -22.99 14.15 16.54
N ARG A 199 -23.03 15.16 17.39
CA ARG A 199 -23.29 16.55 16.99
C ARG A 199 -22.30 17.03 15.93
N GLU A 200 -21.01 16.81 16.17
CA GLU A 200 -19.98 17.17 15.20
C GLU A 200 -20.02 16.35 13.93
N GLU A 201 -20.32 15.04 14.03
CA GLU A 201 -20.46 14.17 12.88
C GLU A 201 -21.62 14.59 11.97
N LEU A 202 -22.76 14.95 12.55
CA LEU A 202 -23.91 15.44 11.79
C LEU A 202 -23.58 16.76 11.05
N LEU A 203 -22.91 17.69 11.72
CA LEU A 203 -22.45 18.94 11.08
C LEU A 203 -21.42 18.66 9.97
N ARG A 204 -20.46 17.78 10.21
CA ARG A 204 -19.49 17.36 9.18
C ARG A 204 -20.17 16.66 8.01
N ALA A 205 -21.20 15.85 8.26
CA ALA A 205 -21.98 15.21 7.21
C ALA A 205 -22.71 16.23 6.33
N CYS A 206 -23.37 17.24 6.91
CA CYS A 206 -24.00 18.33 6.14
C CYS A 206 -22.96 19.03 5.25
N ARG A 207 -21.83 19.44 5.78
CA ARG A 207 -20.75 20.10 5.01
C ARG A 207 -20.15 19.20 3.93
N ARG A 208 -20.01 17.91 4.19
CA ARG A 208 -19.53 16.93 3.21
C ARG A 208 -20.39 16.92 1.95
N TYR A 209 -21.70 17.04 2.10
CA TYR A 209 -22.66 17.01 0.99
C TYR A 209 -23.05 18.38 0.46
N GLY A 210 -22.24 19.41 0.77
CA GLY A 210 -22.38 20.74 0.17
C GLY A 210 -23.28 21.71 0.94
N PHE A 211 -23.61 21.46 2.17
CA PHE A 211 -24.35 22.38 3.02
C PHE A 211 -23.37 23.19 3.87
N PHE A 212 -22.72 24.17 3.27
CA PHE A 212 -21.65 24.95 3.93
C PHE A 212 -22.21 25.95 4.95
N ASP A 213 -23.44 26.41 4.77
CA ASP A 213 -24.12 27.35 5.68
C ASP A 213 -24.69 26.64 6.93
N SER A 214 -24.41 25.33 7.09
CA SER A 214 -25.00 24.54 8.17
C SER A 214 -24.57 25.03 9.55
N ALA A 215 -25.58 25.24 10.42
CA ALA A 215 -25.43 25.63 11.80
C ALA A 215 -26.54 25.01 12.67
N TYR A 216 -26.25 24.82 13.94
CA TYR A 216 -27.27 24.39 14.89
C TYR A 216 -28.15 25.57 15.30
N ARG A 217 -29.49 25.43 15.14
CA ARG A 217 -30.49 26.31 15.77
C ARG A 217 -30.63 25.96 17.23
N ARG A 218 -30.55 24.65 17.54
CA ARG A 218 -30.57 24.13 18.91
C ARG A 218 -29.57 23.00 19.04
N SER A 219 -28.80 23.01 20.11
CA SER A 219 -27.84 21.96 20.45
C SER A 219 -27.73 21.89 21.96
N GLU A 220 -28.67 21.18 22.56
CA GLU A 220 -28.84 21.12 24.01
C GLU A 220 -28.81 19.68 24.51
N LEU A 221 -28.14 19.47 25.62
CA LEU A 221 -28.20 18.25 26.39
C LEU A 221 -28.79 18.60 27.75
N ARG A 222 -30.12 18.40 27.89
CA ARG A 222 -30.85 18.69 29.12
C ARG A 222 -30.80 17.47 30.02
N ILE A 223 -30.25 17.67 31.22
CA ILE A 223 -30.02 16.59 32.18
C ILE A 223 -30.84 16.87 33.43
N ASP A 224 -31.64 15.91 33.83
CA ASP A 224 -32.36 15.87 35.09
C ASP A 224 -31.73 14.78 35.98
N PRO A 225 -30.84 15.17 36.93
CA PRO A 225 -30.23 14.21 37.82
C PRO A 225 -31.26 13.48 38.73
N ALA A 226 -32.32 14.18 39.17
CA ALA A 226 -33.31 13.60 40.06
C ALA A 226 -34.19 12.53 39.36
N ALA A 227 -34.49 12.75 38.08
CA ALA A 227 -35.18 11.77 37.24
C ALA A 227 -34.20 10.76 36.59
N HIS A 228 -32.91 10.85 36.84
CA HIS A 228 -31.85 10.04 36.21
C HIS A 228 -31.97 9.98 34.68
N SER A 229 -32.39 11.06 34.03
CA SER A 229 -32.66 11.14 32.61
C SER A 229 -31.96 12.29 31.92
N ALA A 230 -31.64 12.13 30.65
CA ALA A 230 -31.07 13.18 29.83
C ALA A 230 -31.69 13.18 28.43
N VAL A 231 -32.12 14.33 27.94
CA VAL A 231 -32.67 14.53 26.60
C VAL A 231 -31.66 15.29 25.74
N ALA A 232 -31.27 14.66 24.64
CA ALA A 232 -30.53 15.34 23.58
C ALA A 232 -31.52 16.02 22.62
N ASP A 233 -31.41 17.33 22.47
CA ASP A 233 -32.23 18.14 21.57
C ASP A 233 -31.33 18.84 20.55
N LEU A 234 -31.29 18.28 19.33
CA LEU A 234 -30.48 18.75 18.21
C LEU A 234 -31.39 19.21 17.08
N GLU A 235 -31.26 20.46 16.68
CA GLU A 235 -31.95 21.02 15.53
C GLU A 235 -30.92 21.74 14.65
N ILE A 236 -30.61 21.16 13.47
CA ILE A 236 -29.64 21.69 12.54
C ILE A 236 -30.33 22.29 11.33
N ALA A 237 -29.98 23.54 11.03
CA ALA A 237 -30.30 24.21 9.77
C ALA A 237 -29.13 23.99 8.80
N CYS A 238 -29.32 23.17 7.79
CA CYS A 238 -28.26 22.89 6.81
C CYS A 238 -28.21 23.98 5.72
N GLY A 239 -29.31 24.67 5.48
CA GLY A 239 -29.38 25.73 4.49
C GLY A 239 -29.41 25.21 3.04
N ARG A 240 -28.90 26.01 2.12
CA ARG A 240 -28.89 25.65 0.69
C ARG A 240 -27.79 24.64 0.38
N ARG A 241 -28.05 23.78 -0.60
CA ARG A 241 -27.06 22.84 -1.11
C ARG A 241 -26.24 23.48 -2.22
N TYR A 242 -24.94 23.57 -2.01
CA TYR A 242 -23.98 24.09 -2.98
C TYR A 242 -23.73 23.08 -4.10
N ARG A 243 -23.29 23.58 -5.25
CA ARG A 243 -22.94 22.81 -6.44
C ARG A 243 -21.49 23.05 -6.82
N PHE A 244 -20.88 22.11 -7.54
CA PHE A 244 -19.54 22.32 -8.08
C PHE A 244 -19.53 23.52 -9.04
N GLY A 245 -18.58 24.39 -8.84
CA GLY A 245 -18.25 25.53 -9.69
C GLY A 245 -17.10 25.20 -10.64
N GLU A 246 -16.26 26.20 -10.89
CA GLU A 246 -15.09 26.08 -11.75
C GLU A 246 -13.98 25.27 -11.07
N ILE A 247 -13.28 24.44 -11.85
CA ILE A 247 -12.03 23.79 -11.42
C ILE A 247 -10.87 24.61 -11.99
N ARG A 248 -9.96 25.04 -11.14
CA ARG A 248 -8.75 25.80 -11.51
C ARG A 248 -7.52 24.99 -11.18
N VAL A 249 -6.54 24.99 -12.10
CA VAL A 249 -5.24 24.35 -11.88
C VAL A 249 -4.17 25.43 -11.75
N SER A 250 -3.29 25.29 -10.77
CA SER A 250 -2.18 26.21 -10.53
C SER A 250 -0.91 25.45 -10.20
N GLY A 251 0.22 25.89 -10.78
CA GLY A 251 1.56 25.33 -10.50
C GLY A 251 1.94 24.12 -11.35
N SER A 252 1.07 23.65 -12.26
CA SER A 252 1.34 22.54 -13.17
C SER A 252 1.80 23.01 -14.55
N ARG A 253 2.67 22.19 -15.21
CA ARG A 253 3.01 22.31 -16.63
C ARG A 253 2.29 21.28 -17.50
N VAL A 254 1.48 20.42 -16.91
CA VAL A 254 0.61 19.47 -17.62
C VAL A 254 -0.57 20.25 -18.18
N ASN A 255 -1.02 19.88 -19.36
CA ASN A 255 -2.20 20.50 -19.98
C ASN A 255 -3.42 20.36 -19.06
N ASP A 256 -4.11 21.47 -18.81
CA ASP A 256 -5.25 21.52 -17.90
C ASP A 256 -6.36 20.54 -18.31
N ASP A 257 -6.66 20.42 -19.61
CA ASP A 257 -7.69 19.49 -20.12
C ASP A 257 -7.46 18.06 -19.66
N LEU A 258 -6.19 17.61 -19.63
CA LEU A 258 -5.84 16.28 -19.18
C LEU A 258 -6.05 16.09 -17.67
N LEU A 259 -5.83 17.15 -16.89
CA LEU A 259 -6.04 17.14 -15.44
C LEU A 259 -7.52 17.24 -15.09
N LEU A 260 -8.27 18.05 -15.84
CA LEU A 260 -9.72 18.18 -15.70
C LEU A 260 -10.46 16.88 -16.04
N ALA A 261 -9.95 16.10 -17.00
CA ALA A 261 -10.49 14.77 -17.32
C ALA A 261 -10.45 13.78 -16.15
N LEU A 262 -9.59 14.02 -15.14
CA LEU A 262 -9.51 13.22 -13.92
C LEU A 262 -10.63 13.52 -12.91
N ALA A 263 -11.37 14.63 -13.08
CA ALA A 263 -12.42 15.02 -12.15
C ALA A 263 -13.63 14.10 -12.28
N PRO A 264 -14.05 13.41 -11.21
CA PRO A 264 -15.20 12.51 -11.23
C PRO A 264 -16.54 13.26 -11.06
N PHE A 265 -16.57 14.56 -11.34
CA PHE A 265 -17.73 15.43 -11.23
C PHE A 265 -17.68 16.54 -12.28
N ALA A 266 -18.84 17.03 -12.68
CA ALA A 266 -18.99 18.15 -13.59
C ALA A 266 -19.43 19.43 -12.87
N THR A 267 -19.12 20.59 -13.47
CA THR A 267 -19.64 21.90 -13.03
C THR A 267 -21.17 21.89 -13.02
N GLY A 268 -21.77 22.36 -11.92
CA GLY A 268 -23.21 22.37 -11.71
C GLY A 268 -23.80 21.14 -11.04
N GLU A 269 -23.04 20.05 -10.88
CA GLU A 269 -23.46 18.90 -10.07
C GLU A 269 -23.50 19.24 -8.58
N PRO A 270 -24.37 18.58 -7.79
CA PRO A 270 -24.40 18.78 -6.35
C PRO A 270 -23.05 18.47 -5.72
N PHE A 271 -22.55 19.35 -4.86
CA PHE A 271 -21.26 19.15 -4.21
C PHE A 271 -21.25 17.90 -3.32
N ASP A 272 -20.20 17.12 -3.43
CA ASP A 272 -19.84 15.99 -2.57
C ASP A 272 -18.32 15.95 -2.36
N ASN A 273 -17.88 16.14 -1.15
CA ASN A 273 -16.45 16.13 -0.82
C ASN A 273 -15.78 14.76 -1.05
N THR A 274 -16.56 13.68 -1.15
CA THR A 274 -15.99 12.35 -1.48
C THR A 274 -15.49 12.33 -2.94
N LEU A 275 -16.13 13.09 -3.83
CA LEU A 275 -15.69 13.25 -5.21
C LEU A 275 -14.40 14.09 -5.29
N VAL A 276 -14.28 15.13 -4.45
CA VAL A 276 -13.04 15.91 -4.33
C VAL A 276 -11.87 15.03 -3.89
N THR A 277 -12.10 14.18 -2.89
CA THR A 277 -11.07 13.23 -2.43
C THR A 277 -10.70 12.19 -3.50
N ARG A 278 -11.67 11.75 -4.32
CA ARG A 278 -11.39 10.86 -5.47
C ARG A 278 -10.56 11.59 -6.53
N PHE A 279 -10.89 12.83 -6.81
CA PHE A 279 -10.14 13.67 -7.75
C PHE A 279 -8.69 13.86 -7.28
N GLU A 280 -8.48 14.19 -6.00
CA GLU A 280 -7.15 14.31 -5.42
C GLU A 280 -6.35 13.01 -5.55
N ARG A 281 -6.98 11.87 -5.31
CA ARG A 281 -6.35 10.55 -5.47
C ARG A 281 -5.99 10.29 -6.92
N ALA A 282 -6.90 10.53 -7.87
CA ALA A 282 -6.64 10.35 -9.29
C ALA A 282 -5.46 11.22 -9.76
N LEU A 283 -5.38 12.48 -9.32
CA LEU A 283 -4.23 13.35 -9.59
C LEU A 283 -2.92 12.77 -9.03
N ARG A 284 -2.92 12.24 -7.81
CA ARG A 284 -1.75 11.59 -7.19
C ARG A 284 -1.32 10.32 -7.94
N ASP A 285 -2.27 9.53 -8.37
CA ASP A 285 -2.04 8.25 -9.06
C ASP A 285 -1.39 8.43 -10.43
N THR A 286 -1.50 9.64 -11.03
CA THR A 286 -0.75 9.97 -12.26
C THR A 286 0.76 9.97 -12.07
N GLY A 287 1.23 10.25 -10.85
CA GLY A 287 2.65 10.44 -10.55
C GLY A 287 3.27 11.72 -11.14
N TYR A 288 2.46 12.65 -11.68
CA TYR A 288 2.94 13.90 -12.30
C TYR A 288 3.46 14.90 -11.28
N PHE A 289 3.04 14.80 -10.03
CA PHE A 289 3.23 15.80 -9.00
C PHE A 289 4.01 15.26 -7.80
N ARG A 290 4.78 16.13 -7.18
CA ARG A 290 5.43 15.89 -5.90
C ARG A 290 4.46 16.11 -4.77
N GLU A 291 3.72 17.21 -4.85
CA GLU A 291 2.75 17.63 -3.86
C GLU A 291 1.48 18.13 -4.55
N ILE A 292 0.35 17.79 -3.97
CA ILE A 292 -0.98 18.20 -4.44
C ILE A 292 -1.79 18.59 -3.22
N ALA A 293 -2.43 19.74 -3.30
CA ALA A 293 -3.45 20.18 -2.36
C ALA A 293 -4.66 20.69 -3.13
N LEU A 294 -5.85 20.26 -2.73
CA LEU A 294 -7.10 20.77 -3.27
C LEU A 294 -7.70 21.74 -2.26
N ARG A 295 -7.94 22.97 -2.71
CA ARG A 295 -8.66 23.98 -1.95
C ARG A 295 -10.08 24.07 -2.46
N VAL A 296 -11.02 24.05 -1.52
CA VAL A 296 -12.46 24.10 -1.76
C VAL A 296 -12.96 25.45 -1.25
N ASP A 297 -13.39 26.32 -2.14
CA ASP A 297 -13.79 27.69 -1.84
C ASP A 297 -15.28 27.88 -2.15
N PRO A 298 -16.20 27.83 -1.14
CA PRO A 298 -17.62 28.13 -1.33
C PRO A 298 -17.85 29.62 -1.68
N GLY A 299 -18.52 29.87 -2.79
CA GLY A 299 -18.89 31.22 -3.24
C GLY A 299 -20.29 31.65 -2.81
N GLU A 300 -20.58 32.92 -2.90
CA GLU A 300 -21.90 33.51 -2.53
C GLU A 300 -23.06 33.04 -3.44
N ASP A 301 -22.74 32.62 -4.68
CA ASP A 301 -23.69 32.09 -5.68
C ASP A 301 -24.07 30.61 -5.43
N ALA A 302 -23.73 30.04 -4.28
CA ALA A 302 -23.87 28.62 -3.95
C ALA A 302 -23.10 27.68 -4.90
N ARG A 303 -22.03 28.15 -5.48
CA ARG A 303 -21.07 27.36 -6.23
C ARG A 303 -19.76 27.22 -5.44
N VAL A 304 -19.11 26.10 -5.61
CA VAL A 304 -17.86 25.77 -4.94
C VAL A 304 -16.76 25.68 -5.95
N ALA A 305 -15.85 26.65 -5.96
CA ALA A 305 -14.65 26.56 -6.77
C ALA A 305 -13.68 25.53 -6.16
N VAL A 306 -13.11 24.67 -7.00
CA VAL A 306 -12.09 23.70 -6.60
C VAL A 306 -10.77 24.11 -7.24
N THR A 307 -9.81 24.51 -6.41
CA THR A 307 -8.48 24.91 -6.89
C THR A 307 -7.47 23.80 -6.60
N VAL A 308 -6.87 23.26 -7.66
CA VAL A 308 -5.77 22.32 -7.60
C VAL A 308 -4.47 23.12 -7.48
N LEU A 309 -3.78 22.98 -6.36
CA LEU A 309 -2.42 23.51 -6.14
C LEU A 309 -1.45 22.34 -6.33
N ALA A 310 -0.66 22.38 -7.38
CA ALA A 310 0.21 21.28 -7.77
C ALA A 310 1.67 21.73 -7.85
N GLU A 311 2.57 20.91 -7.32
CA GLU A 311 4.02 21.05 -7.53
C GLU A 311 4.49 19.90 -8.42
N ASP A 312 4.95 20.22 -9.63
CA ASP A 312 5.40 19.25 -10.61
C ASP A 312 6.59 18.42 -10.13
N VAL A 313 6.58 17.12 -10.44
CA VAL A 313 7.75 16.26 -10.35
C VAL A 313 8.49 16.24 -11.69
N ASN A 314 9.76 16.58 -11.66
CA ASN A 314 10.67 16.42 -12.81
C ASN A 314 11.58 15.19 -12.68
N THR A 315 11.23 14.24 -11.80
CA THR A 315 12.15 13.17 -11.40
C THR A 315 11.78 11.85 -12.03
N THR A 316 12.70 11.26 -12.76
CA THR A 316 12.71 9.84 -13.07
C THR A 316 12.89 9.06 -11.78
N ARG A 317 12.03 8.08 -11.53
CA ARG A 317 12.12 7.15 -10.41
C ARG A 317 12.92 5.93 -10.85
N TYR A 318 13.84 5.50 -10.02
CA TYR A 318 14.60 4.27 -10.21
C TYR A 318 14.27 3.30 -9.10
N GLU A 319 13.99 2.06 -9.48
CA GLU A 319 13.73 0.97 -8.56
C GLU A 319 14.71 -0.16 -8.83
N ILE A 320 15.38 -0.64 -7.79
CA ILE A 320 16.29 -1.78 -7.86
C ILE A 320 15.73 -2.85 -6.95
N GLY A 321 15.53 -4.04 -7.49
CA GLY A 321 15.04 -5.20 -6.77
C GLY A 321 15.97 -6.39 -6.90
N ALA A 322 16.08 -7.16 -5.84
CA ALA A 322 16.70 -8.48 -5.86
C ALA A 322 15.73 -9.49 -5.28
N GLY A 323 15.68 -10.68 -5.86
CA GLY A 323 14.83 -11.75 -5.42
C GLY A 323 15.46 -13.11 -5.69
N PHE A 324 14.92 -14.14 -5.09
CA PHE A 324 15.31 -15.52 -5.31
C PHE A 324 14.06 -16.39 -5.45
N SER A 325 14.10 -17.32 -6.39
CA SER A 325 13.16 -18.43 -6.43
C SER A 325 13.84 -19.67 -6.98
N THR A 326 13.30 -20.84 -6.69
CA THR A 326 13.80 -22.11 -7.25
C THR A 326 13.66 -22.18 -8.77
N ASP A 327 12.66 -21.50 -9.34
CA ASP A 327 12.44 -21.43 -10.79
C ASP A 327 13.41 -20.48 -11.52
N SER A 328 13.81 -19.38 -10.86
CA SER A 328 14.55 -18.30 -11.51
C SER A 328 15.93 -18.03 -10.90
N SER A 329 16.35 -18.86 -9.92
CA SER A 329 17.57 -18.61 -9.16
C SER A 329 17.65 -17.18 -8.62
N LEU A 330 18.78 -16.52 -8.67
CA LEU A 330 18.91 -15.11 -8.34
C LEU A 330 18.28 -14.27 -9.46
N ARG A 331 17.41 -13.33 -9.07
CA ARG A 331 16.76 -12.36 -9.97
C ARG A 331 17.12 -10.96 -9.56
N LEU A 332 17.61 -10.19 -10.49
CA LEU A 332 17.86 -8.75 -10.36
C LEU A 332 16.89 -8.01 -11.26
N ARG A 333 16.29 -6.95 -10.75
CA ARG A 333 15.41 -6.05 -11.50
C ARG A 333 15.92 -4.64 -11.38
N PHE A 334 15.86 -3.93 -12.49
CA PHE A 334 16.10 -2.51 -12.56
C PHE A 334 14.99 -1.86 -13.36
N ASN A 335 14.22 -0.98 -12.71
CA ASN A 335 13.14 -0.24 -13.35
C ASN A 335 13.48 1.25 -13.36
N ARG A 336 13.17 1.89 -14.48
CA ARG A 336 13.18 3.33 -14.63
C ARG A 336 11.77 3.77 -15.01
N ASP A 337 11.16 4.60 -14.18
CA ASP A 337 9.83 5.15 -14.39
C ASP A 337 9.91 6.68 -14.49
N THR A 338 9.48 7.22 -15.62
CA THR A 338 9.38 8.66 -15.88
C THR A 338 7.90 8.95 -16.10
N PRO A 339 7.16 9.28 -15.07
CA PRO A 339 5.70 9.41 -15.12
C PRO A 339 5.24 10.56 -16.02
N ARG A 340 6.12 11.54 -16.26
CA ARG A 340 5.84 12.67 -17.14
C ARG A 340 7.05 13.04 -17.98
N VAL A 341 6.96 12.82 -19.30
CA VAL A 341 7.97 13.18 -20.28
C VAL A 341 7.73 14.60 -20.83
N ASN A 342 6.50 15.01 -21.00
CA ASN A 342 6.09 16.30 -21.59
C ASN A 342 4.79 16.85 -20.96
N ALA A 343 4.37 18.04 -21.44
CA ALA A 343 3.14 18.69 -20.98
C ALA A 343 1.85 17.91 -21.34
N ARG A 344 1.92 17.01 -22.33
CA ARG A 344 0.79 16.15 -22.70
C ARG A 344 0.65 14.93 -21.81
N GLY A 345 1.43 14.83 -20.72
CA GLY A 345 1.34 13.74 -19.77
C GLY A 345 1.86 12.39 -20.27
N HIS A 346 2.68 12.37 -21.34
CA HIS A 346 3.30 11.12 -21.79
C HIS A 346 4.23 10.56 -20.73
N ALA A 347 4.26 9.23 -20.58
CA ALA A 347 5.12 8.53 -19.63
C ALA A 347 6.05 7.54 -20.34
N LEU A 348 7.22 7.30 -19.76
CA LEU A 348 8.18 6.31 -20.22
C LEU A 348 8.54 5.39 -19.06
N ARG A 349 8.38 4.09 -19.26
CA ARG A 349 8.82 3.06 -18.34
C ARG A 349 9.81 2.14 -19.04
N ILE A 350 10.90 1.81 -18.36
CA ILE A 350 11.89 0.81 -18.81
C ILE A 350 12.03 -0.18 -17.66
N GLU A 351 11.80 -1.45 -17.95
CA GLU A 351 11.93 -2.56 -17.03
C GLU A 351 13.01 -3.51 -17.51
N SER A 352 13.90 -3.91 -16.62
CA SER A 352 14.97 -4.85 -16.94
C SER A 352 14.99 -5.95 -15.89
N GLU A 353 15.06 -7.18 -16.36
CA GLU A 353 15.19 -8.36 -15.49
C GLU A 353 16.39 -9.19 -15.94
N LEU A 354 17.19 -9.59 -14.96
CA LEU A 354 18.30 -10.52 -15.13
C LEU A 354 18.11 -11.68 -14.16
N SER A 355 17.87 -12.86 -14.71
CA SER A 355 17.81 -14.11 -13.97
C SER A 355 18.41 -15.23 -14.82
N ASP A 356 18.69 -16.40 -14.26
CA ASP A 356 19.27 -17.51 -14.99
C ASP A 356 18.42 -17.93 -16.20
N PRO A 357 17.10 -18.21 -16.05
CA PRO A 357 16.29 -18.64 -17.20
C PRO A 357 15.89 -17.49 -18.12
N ARG A 358 15.98 -16.22 -17.68
CA ARG A 358 15.44 -15.07 -18.45
C ARG A 358 16.27 -13.80 -18.28
N GLN A 359 16.58 -13.18 -19.39
CA GLN A 359 17.13 -11.83 -19.44
C GLN A 359 16.20 -10.98 -20.31
N SER A 360 15.73 -9.83 -19.81
CA SER A 360 14.86 -8.96 -20.59
C SER A 360 15.11 -7.49 -20.33
N VAL A 361 14.87 -6.68 -21.37
CA VAL A 361 14.71 -5.25 -21.29
C VAL A 361 13.47 -4.90 -22.08
N GLU A 362 12.51 -4.26 -21.39
CA GLU A 362 11.23 -3.86 -21.98
C GLU A 362 11.04 -2.35 -21.75
N ALA A 363 10.61 -1.64 -22.79
CA ALA A 363 10.29 -0.21 -22.74
C ALA A 363 8.84 -0.02 -23.13
N SER A 364 8.12 0.80 -22.40
CA SER A 364 6.76 1.21 -22.73
C SER A 364 6.65 2.73 -22.70
N TYR A 365 6.07 3.29 -23.75
CA TYR A 365 5.80 4.71 -23.89
C TYR A 365 4.31 4.94 -23.95
N ARG A 366 3.77 5.53 -22.89
CA ARG A 366 2.35 5.77 -22.73
C ARG A 366 1.97 7.15 -23.25
N ILE A 367 0.89 7.22 -24.02
CA ILE A 367 0.31 8.43 -24.61
C ILE A 367 -1.14 8.52 -24.14
N PRO A 368 -1.47 9.41 -23.18
CA PRO A 368 -2.85 9.63 -22.76
C PRO A 368 -3.74 9.97 -23.95
N HIS A 369 -4.95 9.41 -23.99
CA HIS A 369 -5.98 9.70 -24.99
C HIS A 369 -7.04 10.59 -24.35
N HIS A 370 -8.10 10.05 -23.77
CA HIS A 370 -9.13 10.84 -23.07
C HIS A 370 -8.86 10.92 -21.55
N HIS A 371 -8.24 9.89 -20.96
CA HIS A 371 -8.00 9.83 -19.52
C HIS A 371 -6.63 9.22 -19.23
N PRO A 372 -5.74 9.92 -18.49
CA PRO A 372 -4.33 9.51 -18.37
C PRO A 372 -4.10 8.17 -17.64
N LEU A 373 -5.07 7.72 -16.84
CA LEU A 373 -4.98 6.46 -16.10
C LEU A 373 -5.81 5.33 -16.71
N ASP A 374 -6.90 5.68 -17.40
CA ASP A 374 -7.93 4.71 -17.76
C ASP A 374 -8.12 4.59 -19.29
N ASP A 375 -7.55 5.51 -20.08
CA ASP A 375 -7.68 5.53 -21.54
C ASP A 375 -6.41 6.10 -22.19
N TYR A 376 -5.54 5.21 -22.69
CA TYR A 376 -4.27 5.62 -23.28
C TYR A 376 -3.76 4.63 -24.31
N PHE A 377 -2.97 5.11 -25.25
CA PHE A 377 -2.16 4.28 -26.15
C PHE A 377 -0.82 3.98 -25.51
N GLU A 378 -0.29 2.79 -25.78
CA GLU A 378 1.02 2.36 -25.31
C GLU A 378 1.84 1.76 -26.46
N LEU A 379 2.98 2.40 -26.75
CA LEU A 379 4.01 1.84 -27.60
C LEU A 379 4.91 0.96 -26.74
N ILE A 380 5.11 -0.28 -27.16
CA ILE A 380 5.96 -1.24 -26.47
C ILE A 380 7.12 -1.65 -27.34
N GLY A 381 8.26 -1.89 -26.72
CA GLY A 381 9.45 -2.42 -27.38
C GLY A 381 10.26 -3.22 -26.37
N GLY A 382 10.84 -4.33 -26.80
CA GLY A 382 11.58 -5.17 -25.88
C GLY A 382 12.53 -6.15 -26.55
N LEU A 383 13.48 -6.63 -25.74
CA LEU A 383 14.39 -7.72 -26.07
C LEU A 383 14.33 -8.71 -24.91
N ARG A 384 14.09 -9.98 -25.22
CA ARG A 384 14.03 -11.05 -24.23
C ARG A 384 14.82 -12.26 -24.70
N GLY A 385 15.79 -12.69 -23.91
CA GLY A 385 16.44 -13.98 -24.01
C GLY A 385 15.88 -14.95 -22.98
N THR A 386 15.59 -16.18 -23.37
CA THR A 386 15.12 -17.23 -22.44
C THR A 386 15.86 -18.54 -22.74
N HIS A 387 16.28 -19.22 -21.66
CA HIS A 387 16.86 -20.55 -21.73
C HIS A 387 16.23 -21.40 -20.63
N VAL A 388 15.26 -22.23 -21.00
CA VAL A 388 14.51 -23.07 -20.07
C VAL A 388 14.44 -24.47 -20.62
N GLN A 389 14.86 -25.45 -19.85
CA GLN A 389 14.91 -26.85 -20.28
C GLN A 389 15.61 -27.00 -21.65
N ASP A 390 14.94 -27.61 -22.60
CA ASP A 390 15.43 -27.85 -23.97
C ASP A 390 15.09 -26.71 -24.94
N THR A 391 14.70 -25.54 -24.42
CA THR A 391 14.24 -24.41 -25.23
C THR A 391 15.14 -23.19 -25.05
N LYS A 392 15.60 -22.61 -26.18
CA LYS A 392 16.32 -21.35 -26.20
C LYS A 392 15.61 -20.39 -27.14
N THR A 393 15.38 -19.16 -26.67
CA THR A 393 14.72 -18.13 -27.47
C THR A 393 15.40 -16.78 -27.29
N VAL A 394 15.40 -16.00 -28.37
CA VAL A 394 15.68 -14.56 -28.35
C VAL A 394 14.56 -13.90 -29.12
N VAL A 395 13.81 -13.04 -28.44
CA VAL A 395 12.63 -12.36 -28.96
C VAL A 395 12.87 -10.86 -28.96
N VAL A 396 12.67 -10.22 -30.10
CA VAL A 396 12.55 -8.77 -30.24
C VAL A 396 11.09 -8.44 -30.44
N THR A 397 10.55 -7.58 -29.58
CA THR A 397 9.13 -7.22 -29.58
C THR A 397 8.99 -5.74 -29.90
N SER A 398 8.03 -5.38 -30.75
CA SER A 398 7.57 -4.00 -30.97
C SER A 398 6.05 -4.01 -31.14
N GLY A 399 5.33 -3.07 -30.56
CA GLY A 399 3.88 -3.09 -30.65
C GLY A 399 3.21 -1.77 -30.26
N LEU A 400 1.95 -1.68 -30.62
CA LEU A 400 1.04 -0.62 -30.23
C LEU A 400 -0.23 -1.25 -29.68
N ARG A 401 -0.64 -0.81 -28.52
CA ARG A 401 -1.91 -1.23 -27.90
C ARG A 401 -2.67 -0.04 -27.35
N HIS A 402 -3.98 -0.13 -27.35
CA HIS A 402 -4.87 0.77 -26.65
C HIS A 402 -5.31 0.12 -25.35
N VAL A 403 -5.19 0.83 -24.27
CA VAL A 403 -5.56 0.38 -22.92
C VAL A 403 -6.76 1.19 -22.46
N LEU A 404 -7.85 0.50 -22.16
CA LEU A 404 -9.10 1.07 -21.70
C LEU A 404 -9.51 0.46 -20.36
N LYS A 405 -9.93 1.29 -19.41
CA LYS A 405 -10.65 0.80 -18.25
C LYS A 405 -12.13 0.73 -18.56
N VAL A 406 -12.70 -0.44 -18.41
CA VAL A 406 -14.11 -0.73 -18.65
C VAL A 406 -14.71 -1.35 -17.40
N PHE A 407 -16.02 -1.23 -17.21
CA PHE A 407 -16.78 -1.86 -16.11
C PHE A 407 -15.96 -2.08 -14.81
N ASP A 408 -16.31 -1.47 -13.72
CA ASP A 408 -15.83 -1.85 -12.37
C ASP A 408 -14.34 -2.25 -12.26
N ASP A 409 -13.42 -1.46 -12.83
CA ASP A 409 -11.97 -1.67 -12.83
C ASP A 409 -11.44 -2.84 -13.70
N TRP A 410 -12.17 -3.32 -14.69
CA TRP A 410 -11.62 -4.18 -15.71
C TRP A 410 -10.77 -3.37 -16.70
N SER A 411 -9.55 -3.86 -16.98
CA SER A 411 -8.67 -3.30 -18.00
C SER A 411 -8.78 -4.11 -19.28
N LEU A 412 -9.23 -3.47 -20.33
CA LEU A 412 -9.29 -4.00 -21.69
C LEU A 412 -8.10 -3.47 -22.48
N ASN A 413 -7.31 -4.35 -23.09
CA ASN A 413 -6.20 -3.98 -23.94
C ASN A 413 -6.40 -4.62 -25.31
N TYR A 414 -6.24 -3.86 -26.38
CA TYR A 414 -6.24 -4.40 -27.74
C TYR A 414 -5.21 -3.68 -28.60
N GLY A 415 -4.67 -4.39 -29.57
CA GLY A 415 -3.62 -3.86 -30.42
C GLY A 415 -2.89 -4.92 -31.22
N SER A 416 -1.71 -4.59 -31.69
CA SER A 416 -0.87 -5.53 -32.44
C SER A 416 0.57 -5.47 -31.96
N THR A 417 1.19 -6.63 -31.92
CA THR A 417 2.60 -6.80 -31.55
C THR A 417 3.32 -7.53 -32.68
N LEU A 418 4.45 -6.99 -33.13
CA LEU A 418 5.39 -7.66 -34.00
C LEU A 418 6.44 -8.34 -33.14
N GLU A 419 6.57 -9.65 -33.28
CA GLU A 419 7.60 -10.46 -32.63
C GLU A 419 8.54 -11.05 -33.67
N LEU A 420 9.83 -10.77 -33.52
CA LEU A 420 10.91 -11.39 -34.27
C LEU A 420 11.60 -12.36 -33.31
N GLU A 421 11.45 -13.65 -33.54
CA GLU A 421 11.96 -14.67 -32.64
C GLU A 421 12.97 -15.59 -33.34
N ARG A 422 14.11 -15.76 -32.68
CA ARG A 422 15.08 -16.80 -32.94
C ARG A 422 14.96 -17.86 -31.86
N PHE A 423 14.67 -19.11 -32.23
CA PHE A 423 14.40 -20.15 -31.26
C PHE A 423 14.93 -21.53 -31.65
N THR A 424 15.20 -22.33 -30.63
CA THR A 424 15.48 -23.77 -30.71
C THR A 424 14.57 -24.47 -29.72
N VAL A 425 13.93 -25.57 -30.16
CA VAL A 425 13.03 -26.37 -29.33
C VAL A 425 13.42 -27.83 -29.47
N GLY A 426 13.74 -28.46 -28.33
CA GLY A 426 14.19 -29.85 -28.33
C GLY A 426 15.42 -30.07 -29.21
N ALA A 427 15.45 -31.19 -29.93
CA ALA A 427 16.53 -31.53 -30.88
C ALA A 427 16.44 -30.80 -32.22
N ALA A 428 15.45 -29.92 -32.43
CA ALA A 428 15.26 -29.24 -33.70
C ALA A 428 16.38 -28.21 -33.98
N ARG A 429 16.64 -27.95 -35.28
CA ARG A 429 17.53 -26.88 -35.69
C ARG A 429 16.95 -25.51 -35.29
N GLN A 430 17.83 -24.54 -35.04
CA GLN A 430 17.46 -23.16 -34.83
C GLN A 430 16.60 -22.62 -35.97
N LYS A 431 15.53 -21.94 -35.65
CA LYS A 431 14.61 -21.28 -36.58
C LYS A 431 14.53 -19.80 -36.28
N ASP A 432 14.30 -18.99 -37.29
CA ASP A 432 13.94 -17.59 -37.20
C ASP A 432 12.50 -17.43 -37.71
N ALA A 433 11.69 -16.65 -37.01
CA ALA A 433 10.32 -16.38 -37.38
C ALA A 433 9.93 -14.93 -37.05
N ALA A 434 9.08 -14.35 -37.87
CA ALA A 434 8.47 -13.05 -37.66
C ALA A 434 6.96 -13.19 -37.61
N TYR A 435 6.33 -12.72 -36.53
CA TYR A 435 4.90 -12.81 -36.33
C TYR A 435 4.30 -11.45 -36.05
N LEU A 436 3.30 -11.06 -36.81
CA LEU A 436 2.42 -9.96 -36.43
C LEU A 436 1.24 -10.58 -35.67
N LEU A 437 1.05 -10.13 -34.43
CA LEU A 437 0.10 -10.67 -33.47
C LEU A 437 -0.93 -9.60 -33.08
N PRO A 438 -2.01 -9.43 -33.85
CA PRO A 438 -3.19 -8.75 -33.34
C PRO A 438 -3.75 -9.51 -32.14
N GLY A 439 -4.15 -8.77 -31.11
CA GLY A 439 -4.64 -9.41 -29.91
C GLY A 439 -5.51 -8.50 -29.04
N ILE A 440 -6.27 -9.14 -28.18
CA ILE A 440 -7.12 -8.50 -27.18
C ILE A 440 -6.93 -9.21 -25.84
N SER A 441 -6.87 -8.45 -24.77
CA SER A 441 -6.83 -9.02 -23.42
C SER A 441 -7.67 -8.22 -22.46
N ILE A 442 -8.22 -8.91 -21.46
CA ILE A 442 -8.98 -8.31 -20.39
C ILE A 442 -8.42 -8.80 -19.05
N SER A 443 -8.29 -7.90 -18.10
CA SER A 443 -7.77 -8.23 -16.78
C SER A 443 -8.41 -7.40 -15.67
N ARG A 444 -8.43 -7.97 -14.47
CA ARG A 444 -8.88 -7.29 -13.26
C ARG A 444 -8.19 -7.90 -12.06
N THR A 445 -7.65 -7.05 -11.18
CA THR A 445 -7.11 -7.48 -9.90
C THR A 445 -7.70 -6.63 -8.80
N ARG A 446 -8.32 -7.28 -7.81
CA ARG A 446 -8.82 -6.66 -6.58
C ARG A 446 -8.25 -7.41 -5.39
N VAL A 447 -7.59 -6.70 -4.51
CA VAL A 447 -6.94 -7.26 -3.32
C VAL A 447 -7.17 -6.33 -2.16
N ASP A 448 -7.45 -6.87 -0.98
CA ASP A 448 -7.49 -6.09 0.24
C ASP A 448 -6.13 -5.38 0.46
N SER A 449 -6.19 -4.18 1.04
CA SER A 449 -4.98 -3.42 1.33
C SER A 449 -4.12 -4.11 2.39
N GLY A 450 -2.79 -4.11 2.18
CA GLY A 450 -1.83 -4.60 3.16
C GLY A 450 -0.80 -5.58 2.61
N ILE A 451 0.15 -5.94 3.46
CA ILE A 451 1.24 -6.89 3.14
C ILE A 451 0.75 -8.35 3.23
N ASP A 452 -0.31 -8.61 3.99
CA ASP A 452 -0.92 -9.92 4.21
C ASP A 452 -2.42 -9.86 3.88
N PRO A 453 -2.81 -9.80 2.59
CA PRO A 453 -4.21 -9.73 2.21
C PRO A 453 -4.95 -11.00 2.62
N LEU A 454 -6.20 -10.83 3.06
CA LEU A 454 -7.08 -11.94 3.41
C LEU A 454 -8.07 -12.29 2.29
N ARG A 455 -8.35 -11.33 1.42
CA ARG A 455 -9.30 -11.49 0.31
C ARG A 455 -8.79 -10.83 -0.94
N GLY A 456 -9.10 -11.45 -2.06
CA GLY A 456 -8.78 -10.86 -3.36
C GLY A 456 -9.07 -11.78 -4.52
N THR A 457 -9.12 -11.20 -5.69
CA THR A 457 -9.28 -11.92 -6.96
C THR A 457 -8.39 -11.29 -8.02
N SER A 458 -7.82 -12.12 -8.89
CA SER A 458 -7.08 -11.68 -10.06
C SER A 458 -7.51 -12.53 -11.25
N TRP A 459 -7.98 -11.88 -12.30
CA TRP A 459 -8.44 -12.51 -13.53
C TRP A 459 -7.70 -11.93 -14.73
N PHE A 460 -7.38 -12.77 -15.68
CA PHE A 460 -6.76 -12.40 -16.95
C PHE A 460 -7.26 -13.33 -18.02
N ALA A 461 -7.62 -12.79 -19.19
CA ALA A 461 -7.87 -13.56 -20.39
C ALA A 461 -7.28 -12.84 -21.60
N SER A 462 -6.70 -13.56 -22.54
CA SER A 462 -6.19 -13.04 -23.81
C SER A 462 -6.57 -13.93 -24.98
N LEU A 463 -6.70 -13.28 -26.13
CA LEU A 463 -6.84 -13.88 -27.44
C LEU A 463 -5.81 -13.19 -28.35
N ASP A 464 -4.93 -13.99 -28.93
CA ASP A 464 -3.94 -13.55 -29.91
C ASP A 464 -4.13 -14.37 -31.18
N PHE A 465 -4.01 -13.78 -32.34
CA PHE A 465 -4.10 -14.51 -33.60
C PHE A 465 -2.98 -14.12 -34.56
N SER A 466 -2.74 -14.96 -35.52
CA SER A 466 -1.77 -14.77 -36.60
C SER A 466 -2.32 -15.32 -37.90
N ASP A 467 -1.94 -14.74 -39.00
CA ASP A 467 -2.36 -15.17 -40.34
C ASP A 467 -1.25 -14.93 -41.36
N PRO A 468 -1.01 -15.85 -42.32
CA PRO A 468 -0.06 -15.64 -43.41
C PRO A 468 -0.35 -14.41 -44.26
N ALA A 469 -1.61 -13.99 -44.40
CA ALA A 469 -1.96 -12.74 -45.06
C ALA A 469 -1.42 -11.50 -44.39
N LEU A 470 -1.05 -11.59 -43.10
CA LEU A 470 -0.39 -10.54 -42.33
C LEU A 470 1.14 -10.66 -42.35
N GLY A 471 1.70 -11.56 -43.19
CA GLY A 471 3.13 -11.79 -43.29
C GLY A 471 3.74 -12.74 -42.26
N SER A 472 2.91 -13.47 -41.53
CA SER A 472 3.35 -14.44 -40.52
C SER A 472 3.58 -15.84 -41.19
N PRO A 473 4.46 -16.70 -40.63
CA PRO A 473 4.78 -18.01 -41.22
C PRO A 473 3.63 -19.00 -41.24
N THR A 474 2.71 -18.92 -40.29
CA THR A 474 1.52 -19.77 -40.17
C THR A 474 0.38 -19.04 -39.46
N ASP A 475 -0.82 -19.57 -39.67
CA ASP A 475 -2.00 -19.14 -38.94
C ASP A 475 -2.05 -19.79 -37.57
N PHE A 476 -2.55 -19.03 -36.58
CA PHE A 476 -2.98 -19.61 -35.33
C PHE A 476 -3.99 -18.71 -34.60
N LEU A 477 -4.75 -19.32 -33.70
CA LEU A 477 -5.56 -18.66 -32.69
C LEU A 477 -5.14 -19.18 -31.33
N ARG A 478 -4.64 -18.28 -30.47
CA ARG A 478 -4.19 -18.59 -29.11
C ARG A 478 -5.11 -17.96 -28.09
N LEU A 479 -5.68 -18.78 -27.23
CA LEU A 479 -6.48 -18.37 -26.09
C LEU A 479 -5.73 -18.71 -24.81
N ARG A 480 -5.74 -17.81 -23.83
CA ARG A 480 -5.19 -18.05 -22.50
C ARG A 480 -6.07 -17.38 -21.46
N ALA A 481 -6.37 -18.07 -20.36
CA ALA A 481 -7.07 -17.52 -19.22
C ALA A 481 -6.42 -17.95 -17.92
N ARG A 482 -6.34 -17.03 -16.96
CA ARG A 482 -5.83 -17.26 -15.60
C ARG A 482 -6.78 -16.65 -14.59
N GLY A 483 -7.02 -17.41 -13.53
CA GLY A 483 -7.78 -16.94 -12.38
C GLY A 483 -7.05 -17.27 -11.10
N LYS A 484 -7.05 -16.30 -10.17
CA LYS A 484 -6.61 -16.51 -8.79
C LYS A 484 -7.66 -15.92 -7.86
N TRP A 485 -7.92 -16.58 -6.75
CA TRP A 485 -8.83 -16.10 -5.72
C TRP A 485 -8.30 -16.43 -4.33
N LEU A 486 -8.42 -15.48 -3.43
CA LEU A 486 -8.01 -15.57 -2.04
C LEU A 486 -9.22 -15.30 -1.14
N PHE A 487 -9.54 -16.23 -0.26
CA PHE A 487 -10.63 -16.11 0.70
C PHE A 487 -10.11 -16.26 2.12
N GLY A 488 -10.36 -15.27 2.98
CA GLY A 488 -10.20 -15.38 4.42
C GLY A 488 -11.43 -16.01 5.05
N LEU A 489 -11.23 -17.02 5.90
CA LEU A 489 -12.29 -17.58 6.72
C LEU A 489 -12.65 -16.64 7.88
N ALA A 490 -13.76 -16.93 8.58
CA ALA A 490 -14.32 -16.06 9.60
C ALA A 490 -13.40 -15.78 10.82
N ASP A 491 -12.35 -16.57 10.99
CA ASP A 491 -11.35 -16.39 12.04
C ASP A 491 -10.22 -15.41 11.70
N ASP A 492 -10.21 -14.85 10.47
CA ASP A 492 -9.15 -14.00 9.88
C ASP A 492 -7.71 -14.57 9.98
N ASN A 493 -7.57 -15.79 10.44
CA ASN A 493 -6.29 -16.48 10.55
C ASN A 493 -6.07 -17.52 9.46
N THR A 494 -7.15 -18.00 8.86
CA THR A 494 -7.12 -19.05 7.83
C THR A 494 -7.51 -18.46 6.49
N THR A 495 -6.70 -18.73 5.45
CA THR A 495 -6.98 -18.31 4.07
C THR A 495 -6.94 -19.50 3.12
N ILE A 496 -7.78 -19.47 2.10
CA ILE A 496 -7.79 -20.42 0.99
C ILE A 496 -7.41 -19.65 -0.27
N LEU A 497 -6.35 -20.09 -0.94
CA LEU A 497 -5.88 -19.58 -2.23
C LEU A 497 -6.19 -20.62 -3.30
N GLY A 498 -6.98 -20.24 -4.28
CA GLY A 498 -7.21 -21.02 -5.49
C GLY A 498 -6.51 -20.40 -6.70
N ARG A 499 -6.07 -21.22 -7.62
CA ARG A 499 -5.46 -20.79 -8.87
C ARG A 499 -5.87 -21.74 -9.98
N ILE A 500 -6.17 -21.18 -11.15
CA ILE A 500 -6.41 -21.92 -12.39
C ILE A 500 -5.72 -21.20 -13.55
N GLU A 501 -5.16 -21.98 -14.45
CA GLU A 501 -4.64 -21.49 -15.73
C GLU A 501 -4.99 -22.47 -16.82
N VAL A 502 -5.59 -21.96 -17.90
CA VAL A 502 -5.94 -22.74 -19.08
C VAL A 502 -5.49 -22.01 -20.33
N GLY A 503 -5.12 -22.77 -21.32
CA GLY A 503 -4.72 -22.24 -22.62
C GLY A 503 -4.97 -23.23 -23.76
N THR A 504 -5.21 -22.70 -24.95
CA THR A 504 -5.27 -23.48 -26.17
C THR A 504 -4.74 -22.66 -27.34
N LEU A 505 -4.09 -23.34 -28.25
CA LEU A 505 -3.53 -22.81 -29.48
C LEU A 505 -4.01 -23.71 -30.62
N PHE A 506 -4.79 -23.16 -31.52
CA PHE A 506 -5.25 -23.80 -32.75
C PHE A 506 -4.36 -23.34 -33.90
N THR A 507 -3.81 -24.27 -34.67
CA THR A 507 -2.92 -23.98 -35.82
C THR A 507 -2.90 -25.20 -36.75
N HIS A 508 -2.64 -24.96 -38.02
CA HIS A 508 -2.41 -26.01 -38.99
C HIS A 508 -0.98 -26.56 -38.95
N ASP A 509 0.01 -25.70 -38.61
CA ASP A 509 1.41 -26.12 -38.46
C ASP A 509 2.00 -25.72 -37.10
N PHE A 510 1.93 -26.63 -36.14
CA PHE A 510 2.50 -26.43 -34.82
C PHE A 510 4.03 -26.30 -34.83
N THR A 511 4.70 -26.88 -35.84
CA THR A 511 6.18 -26.85 -35.90
C THR A 511 6.72 -25.47 -36.28
N ALA A 512 5.90 -24.65 -36.94
CA ALA A 512 6.20 -23.25 -37.23
C ALA A 512 6.00 -22.35 -36.03
N ILE A 513 5.17 -22.75 -35.05
CA ILE A 513 4.89 -21.89 -33.86
C ILE A 513 6.16 -21.68 -33.06
N PRO A 514 6.51 -20.40 -32.73
CA PRO A 514 7.67 -20.06 -31.90
C PRO A 514 7.57 -20.64 -30.50
N ALA A 515 8.72 -20.89 -29.87
CA ALA A 515 8.77 -21.47 -28.54
C ALA A 515 8.08 -20.59 -27.46
N SER A 516 8.18 -19.27 -27.59
CA SER A 516 7.55 -18.31 -26.66
C SER A 516 6.01 -18.39 -26.62
N LEU A 517 5.40 -18.88 -27.69
CA LEU A 517 3.94 -18.99 -27.83
C LEU A 517 3.39 -20.37 -27.40
N ARG A 518 4.25 -21.39 -27.27
CA ARG A 518 3.84 -22.73 -26.84
C ARG A 518 3.59 -22.75 -25.33
N PHE A 519 2.84 -23.73 -24.86
CA PHE A 519 2.54 -23.92 -23.46
C PHE A 519 3.48 -24.94 -22.80
N ALA A 520 3.84 -24.66 -21.53
CA ALA A 520 4.55 -25.57 -20.66
C ALA A 520 4.01 -25.42 -19.22
N ALA A 521 4.16 -26.45 -18.39
CA ALA A 521 3.76 -26.45 -16.99
C ALA A 521 4.92 -26.92 -16.09
N GLY A 522 4.77 -26.78 -14.76
CA GLY A 522 5.77 -27.09 -13.74
C GLY A 522 6.36 -25.81 -13.10
N GLY A 523 6.83 -25.91 -11.87
CA GLY A 523 7.47 -24.84 -11.10
C GLY A 523 6.60 -24.21 -10.03
N ASP A 524 7.16 -23.21 -9.35
CA ASP A 524 6.62 -22.53 -8.14
C ASP A 524 5.21 -21.96 -8.31
N ASN A 525 4.89 -21.50 -9.50
CA ASN A 525 3.60 -20.88 -9.84
C ASN A 525 2.74 -21.72 -10.79
N SER A 526 3.08 -22.98 -11.00
CA SER A 526 2.36 -23.92 -11.85
C SER A 526 2.07 -25.20 -11.06
N VAL A 527 2.76 -26.29 -11.31
CA VAL A 527 2.65 -27.55 -10.57
C VAL A 527 3.93 -27.73 -9.75
N ARG A 528 3.86 -27.46 -8.44
CA ARG A 528 5.00 -27.66 -7.52
C ARG A 528 5.33 -29.15 -7.44
N GLY A 529 6.60 -29.48 -7.16
CA GLY A 529 7.10 -30.86 -7.22
C GLY A 529 7.75 -31.20 -8.55
N PHE A 530 7.60 -30.35 -9.56
CA PHE A 530 8.24 -30.46 -10.87
C PHE A 530 9.08 -29.22 -11.18
N ASP A 531 10.12 -29.40 -12.02
CA ASP A 531 10.97 -28.28 -12.42
C ASP A 531 10.20 -27.26 -13.24
N PHE A 532 10.72 -26.04 -13.29
CA PHE A 532 10.14 -24.94 -14.07
C PHE A 532 9.99 -25.32 -15.54
N GLU A 533 8.75 -25.22 -16.05
CA GLU A 533 8.37 -25.53 -17.45
C GLU A 533 8.82 -26.93 -17.91
N SER A 534 8.86 -27.93 -17.03
CA SER A 534 9.32 -29.28 -17.33
C SER A 534 8.22 -30.25 -17.75
N LEU A 535 6.96 -29.87 -17.57
CA LEU A 535 5.79 -30.70 -17.89
C LEU A 535 5.20 -30.32 -19.24
N GLY A 536 5.24 -31.25 -20.15
CA GLY A 536 4.70 -31.08 -21.49
C GLY A 536 5.18 -32.14 -22.46
N PRO A 537 4.71 -32.07 -23.72
CA PRO A 537 5.07 -32.99 -24.80
C PRO A 537 6.56 -33.03 -25.07
N ARG A 538 7.06 -34.22 -25.41
CA ARG A 538 8.46 -34.48 -25.76
C ARG A 538 8.58 -34.98 -27.18
N ASP A 539 9.72 -34.72 -27.81
CA ASP A 539 10.04 -35.30 -29.11
C ASP A 539 10.55 -36.76 -29.00
N ALA A 540 10.87 -37.36 -30.13
CA ALA A 540 11.38 -38.73 -30.20
C ALA A 540 12.73 -38.91 -29.47
N SER A 541 13.49 -37.83 -29.21
CA SER A 541 14.72 -37.82 -28.42
C SER A 541 14.50 -37.58 -26.93
N GLY A 542 13.23 -37.44 -26.50
CA GLY A 542 12.84 -37.20 -25.11
C GLY A 542 12.93 -35.75 -24.66
N GLN A 543 13.22 -34.81 -25.57
CA GLN A 543 13.36 -33.39 -25.26
C GLN A 543 12.02 -32.65 -25.30
N LEU A 544 11.81 -31.68 -24.43
CA LEU A 544 10.59 -30.88 -24.33
C LEU A 544 10.35 -30.03 -25.58
N THR A 545 9.13 -30.11 -26.12
CA THR A 545 8.73 -29.33 -27.29
C THR A 545 7.66 -28.29 -27.03
N GLY A 546 7.07 -28.29 -25.83
CA GLY A 546 5.92 -27.48 -25.49
C GLY A 546 4.60 -28.01 -26.09
N GLY A 547 3.48 -27.61 -25.51
CA GLY A 547 2.13 -28.03 -25.85
C GLY A 547 1.33 -26.98 -26.61
N SER A 548 0.27 -27.45 -27.29
CA SER A 548 -0.77 -26.58 -27.86
C SER A 548 -1.92 -26.29 -26.87
N ARG A 549 -1.99 -27.03 -25.77
CA ARG A 549 -2.99 -26.85 -24.71
C ARG A 549 -2.31 -26.81 -23.36
N LEU A 550 -2.95 -26.13 -22.41
CA LEU A 550 -2.51 -26.03 -21.02
C LEU A 550 -3.71 -26.16 -20.09
N ALA A 551 -3.57 -26.94 -19.05
CA ALA A 551 -4.51 -26.93 -17.91
C ALA A 551 -3.74 -27.12 -16.62
N VAL A 552 -3.82 -26.15 -15.72
CA VAL A 552 -3.18 -26.16 -14.40
C VAL A 552 -4.16 -25.66 -13.37
N GLY A 553 -4.25 -26.35 -12.24
CA GLY A 553 -5.06 -25.97 -11.09
C GLY A 553 -4.29 -26.13 -9.78
N SER A 554 -4.59 -25.29 -8.81
CA SER A 554 -3.95 -25.32 -7.48
C SER A 554 -4.93 -24.86 -6.42
N VAL A 555 -4.93 -25.57 -5.30
CA VAL A 555 -5.64 -25.15 -4.08
C VAL A 555 -4.68 -25.20 -2.91
N GLU A 556 -4.61 -24.12 -2.15
CA GLU A 556 -3.77 -23.99 -0.97
C GLU A 556 -4.61 -23.47 0.19
N ILE A 557 -4.51 -24.13 1.34
CA ILE A 557 -5.01 -23.62 2.62
C ILE A 557 -3.85 -23.20 3.48
N SER A 558 -3.90 -22.00 4.06
CA SER A 558 -2.87 -21.53 4.97
C SER A 558 -3.46 -20.97 6.25
N ARG A 559 -2.82 -21.25 7.39
CA ARG A 559 -3.24 -20.79 8.71
C ARG A 559 -2.13 -20.03 9.41
N ARG A 560 -2.45 -18.86 9.95
CA ARG A 560 -1.54 -18.07 10.78
C ARG A 560 -1.35 -18.76 12.13
N VAL A 561 -0.11 -19.11 12.44
CA VAL A 561 0.29 -19.77 13.70
C VAL A 561 1.05 -18.82 14.62
N LEU A 562 1.72 -17.82 14.05
CA LEU A 562 2.41 -16.73 14.75
C LEU A 562 2.16 -15.41 13.99
N PRO A 563 2.39 -14.25 14.58
CA PRO A 563 2.07 -12.95 13.96
C PRO A 563 2.59 -12.75 12.53
N ARG A 564 3.74 -13.36 12.18
CA ARG A 564 4.39 -13.27 10.85
C ARG A 564 4.55 -14.60 10.14
N TRP A 565 3.96 -15.69 10.65
CA TRP A 565 4.16 -17.03 10.12
C TRP A 565 2.84 -17.72 9.88
N ARG A 566 2.70 -18.31 8.68
CA ARG A 566 1.59 -19.20 8.33
C ARG A 566 2.13 -20.56 7.97
N LEU A 567 1.43 -21.62 8.33
CA LEU A 567 1.59 -22.96 7.78
C LEU A 567 0.61 -23.12 6.62
N ALA A 568 1.05 -23.78 5.57
CA ALA A 568 0.24 -24.04 4.39
C ALA A 568 0.30 -25.51 4.01
N ALA A 569 -0.80 -25.99 3.45
CA ALA A 569 -0.92 -27.27 2.75
C ALA A 569 -1.56 -27.02 1.38
N PHE A 570 -1.12 -27.75 0.37
CA PHE A 570 -1.60 -27.53 -0.98
C PHE A 570 -1.67 -28.81 -1.81
N THR A 571 -2.43 -28.74 -2.89
CA THR A 571 -2.41 -29.68 -3.99
C THR A 571 -2.40 -28.92 -5.31
N ASP A 572 -1.55 -29.35 -6.21
CA ASP A 572 -1.44 -28.81 -7.56
C ASP A 572 -1.65 -29.94 -8.57
N ALA A 573 -2.26 -29.61 -9.70
CA ALA A 573 -2.46 -30.57 -10.78
C ALA A 573 -2.42 -29.86 -12.13
N GLY A 574 -1.82 -30.48 -13.13
CA GLY A 574 -1.80 -29.91 -14.47
C GLY A 574 -0.71 -30.48 -15.39
N SER A 575 -0.79 -30.09 -16.64
CA SER A 575 0.23 -30.32 -17.66
C SER A 575 0.01 -29.42 -18.86
N ALA A 576 0.98 -29.42 -19.78
CA ALA A 576 0.79 -28.95 -21.13
C ALA A 576 0.59 -30.17 -22.05
N PHE A 577 -0.26 -30.05 -23.08
CA PHE A 577 -0.71 -31.14 -23.94
C PHE A 577 -0.57 -30.77 -25.41
N ARG A 578 -0.39 -31.79 -26.27
CA ARG A 578 -0.43 -31.64 -27.74
C ARG A 578 -1.40 -32.61 -28.38
N GLY A 579 -1.46 -33.84 -27.90
CA GLY A 579 -2.37 -34.92 -28.35
C GLY A 579 -3.40 -35.27 -27.28
N GLY A 580 -3.81 -36.55 -27.22
CA GLY A 580 -4.73 -37.08 -26.22
C GLY A 580 -4.08 -37.96 -25.14
N ASP A 581 -2.82 -38.33 -25.32
CA ASP A 581 -2.16 -39.38 -24.52
C ASP A 581 -1.16 -38.84 -23.49
N GLU A 582 -1.05 -37.51 -23.31
CA GLU A 582 -0.17 -36.93 -22.33
C GLU A 582 -0.74 -37.03 -20.91
N GLU A 583 0.13 -37.35 -19.95
CA GLU A 583 -0.22 -37.56 -18.55
C GLU A 583 -0.54 -36.25 -17.84
N PHE A 584 -1.54 -36.28 -16.96
CA PHE A 584 -1.88 -35.24 -16.05
C PHE A 584 -1.11 -35.44 -14.74
N HIS A 585 -0.20 -34.51 -14.41
CA HIS A 585 0.65 -34.60 -13.24
C HIS A 585 -0.01 -33.98 -12.04
N GLN A 586 0.17 -34.59 -10.85
CA GLN A 586 -0.35 -34.12 -9.58
C GLN A 586 0.76 -34.04 -8.54
N SER A 587 0.63 -33.09 -7.63
CA SER A 587 1.47 -33.00 -6.44
C SER A 587 0.68 -32.58 -5.22
N VAL A 588 1.19 -32.97 -4.05
CA VAL A 588 0.71 -32.50 -2.76
C VAL A 588 1.90 -31.97 -1.96
N GLY A 589 1.64 -31.05 -1.05
CA GLY A 589 2.74 -30.53 -0.27
C GLY A 589 2.30 -29.70 0.92
N ALA A 590 3.31 -29.35 1.70
CA ALA A 590 3.17 -28.44 2.82
C ALA A 590 4.27 -27.38 2.80
N GLY A 591 4.02 -26.24 3.41
CA GLY A 591 4.99 -25.17 3.40
C GLY A 591 4.78 -24.13 4.49
N ILE A 592 5.71 -23.21 4.51
CA ILE A 592 5.74 -22.08 5.45
C ILE A 592 5.66 -20.78 4.66
N ARG A 593 4.91 -19.83 5.21
CA ARG A 593 4.77 -18.47 4.70
C ARG A 593 5.29 -17.51 5.74
N TRP A 594 6.35 -16.79 5.42
CA TRP A 594 6.91 -15.78 6.30
C TRP A 594 6.65 -14.39 5.76
N LEU A 595 5.95 -13.57 6.55
CA LEU A 595 5.71 -12.15 6.25
C LEU A 595 6.94 -11.33 6.62
N SER A 596 7.86 -11.19 5.67
CA SER A 596 9.03 -10.34 5.84
C SER A 596 8.69 -8.87 5.62
N PRO A 597 9.53 -7.91 6.09
CA PRO A 597 9.33 -6.48 5.82
C PRO A 597 9.30 -6.11 4.33
N VAL A 598 9.86 -6.96 3.46
CA VAL A 598 9.98 -6.75 2.01
C VAL A 598 9.04 -7.61 1.17
N GLY A 599 8.15 -8.39 1.82
CA GLY A 599 7.17 -9.24 1.15
C GLY A 599 7.06 -10.65 1.75
N GLN A 600 6.10 -11.42 1.26
CA GLN A 600 5.90 -12.79 1.70
C GLN A 600 6.96 -13.72 1.08
N VAL A 601 7.66 -14.46 1.93
CA VAL A 601 8.55 -15.56 1.54
C VAL A 601 7.81 -16.87 1.74
N ARG A 602 7.82 -17.72 0.71
CA ARG A 602 7.19 -19.04 0.69
C ARG A 602 8.26 -20.11 0.57
N VAL A 603 8.18 -21.14 1.40
CA VAL A 603 9.04 -22.32 1.37
C VAL A 603 8.13 -23.54 1.39
N ASP A 604 8.13 -24.31 0.32
CA ASP A 604 7.24 -25.43 0.08
C ASP A 604 8.02 -26.73 -0.12
N LEU A 605 7.58 -27.80 0.50
CA LEU A 605 7.98 -29.17 0.20
C LEU A 605 6.84 -29.82 -0.59
N ALA A 606 7.09 -30.19 -1.82
CA ALA A 606 6.13 -30.78 -2.75
C ALA A 606 6.52 -32.21 -3.14
N PHE A 607 5.54 -33.09 -3.17
CA PHE A 607 5.67 -34.49 -3.50
C PHE A 607 4.83 -34.80 -4.75
N PRO A 608 5.44 -35.20 -5.88
CA PRO A 608 4.69 -35.77 -7.02
C PRO A 608 3.92 -37.01 -6.56
N VAL A 609 2.65 -37.13 -6.99
CA VAL A 609 1.77 -38.26 -6.54
C VAL A 609 1.70 -39.35 -7.58
N ASN A 610 1.61 -39.02 -8.86
CA ASN A 610 1.33 -39.96 -9.97
C ASN A 610 2.46 -40.03 -10.99
N ASP A 611 3.70 -39.87 -10.59
CA ASP A 611 4.84 -39.91 -11.49
C ASP A 611 5.90 -40.89 -11.00
N SER A 612 5.99 -42.04 -11.65
CA SER A 612 7.00 -43.09 -11.35
C SER A 612 8.42 -42.66 -11.73
N ARG A 613 8.58 -41.63 -12.56
CA ARG A 613 9.88 -41.10 -13.01
C ARG A 613 10.45 -40.08 -12.06
N HIS A 614 9.62 -39.46 -11.21
CA HIS A 614 10.00 -38.46 -10.26
C HIS A 614 9.65 -38.91 -8.83
N SER A 615 10.41 -39.87 -8.29
CA SER A 615 10.29 -40.28 -6.87
C SER A 615 11.12 -39.36 -5.98
N GLY A 616 10.48 -38.69 -5.05
CA GLY A 616 11.14 -37.83 -4.07
C GLY A 616 10.35 -36.55 -3.80
N PHE A 617 10.91 -35.68 -2.98
CA PHE A 617 10.34 -34.37 -2.73
C PHE A 617 11.16 -33.27 -3.43
N ARG A 618 10.50 -32.16 -3.72
CA ARG A 618 11.17 -30.95 -4.19
C ARG A 618 10.91 -29.79 -3.24
N LEU A 619 11.96 -29.03 -3.03
CA LEU A 619 11.91 -27.79 -2.27
C LEU A 619 11.65 -26.64 -3.25
N HIS A 620 10.59 -25.87 -2.99
CA HIS A 620 10.27 -24.67 -3.72
C HIS A 620 10.41 -23.46 -2.79
N VAL A 621 11.18 -22.47 -3.21
CA VAL A 621 11.35 -21.22 -2.47
C VAL A 621 10.98 -20.06 -3.39
N SER A 622 10.07 -19.22 -2.96
CA SER A 622 9.66 -18.05 -3.75
C SER A 622 9.33 -16.86 -2.87
N MET A 623 9.47 -15.67 -3.44
CA MET A 623 9.16 -14.39 -2.78
C MET A 623 8.23 -13.57 -3.64
N GLY A 624 7.15 -13.05 -3.06
CA GLY A 624 6.19 -12.19 -3.74
C GLY A 624 4.78 -12.28 -3.14
N PRO A 625 3.85 -11.44 -3.62
CA PRO A 625 2.45 -11.48 -3.17
C PRO A 625 1.74 -12.77 -3.65
N PRO A 626 0.66 -13.18 -2.97
CA PRO A 626 -0.10 -14.39 -3.36
C PRO A 626 -0.94 -14.19 -4.64
N LEU A 627 -1.38 -12.95 -4.95
CA LEU A 627 -2.25 -12.59 -6.08
C LEU A 627 -1.52 -11.75 -7.11
#